data_acbaf8356fa6ac25efae3e85dd5ba08a
#
_entry.id   acbaf8356fa6ac25efae3e85dd5ba08a
#
_cell.length_a   1.000
_cell.length_b   1.000
_cell.length_c   1.000
_cell.angle_alpha   90.00
_cell.angle_beta   90.00
_cell.angle_gamma   90.00
#
_symmetry.space_group_name_H-M   'P 1'
#
loop_
_entity.id
_entity.type
_entity.pdbx_description
1 polymer ?
#
loop_
_entity_poly.entity_id
_entity_poly.type
_entity_poly.pdbx_seq_one_letter_code
_entity_poly.pdbx_strand_id
1 'polypeptide(L)'
;IPLERGLGSSAAVIAGGLVAANAMCAHAFTANDLLEMAATIEGHPDNVAAAVMGGMQLVIMNETEDGKRLYTVPVNVPPELHAVVFVPDVRISTEDARAVLPETVSMADAVHNMGRVGLLVAGMATNHPEYLAIATQDRLHQPYRQPLFPAMKVIFKAALDAGALGVFLSGSGSTVLALTKGREMTVAYEMAEAARQASVEGNVSVTQPTVRGAHVVGQD
;
A
#
# COMPACT_ATOMS: atom_id res chain seq x y z
N ILE A 1 -12.50 -5.80 -4.10
CA ILE A 1 -11.47 -4.73 -4.15
C ILE A 1 -11.72 -3.92 -5.43
N PRO A 2 -11.89 -2.57 -5.34
CA PRO A 2 -12.13 -1.72 -6.49
C PRO A 2 -10.95 -1.75 -7.47
N LEU A 3 -11.25 -1.78 -8.78
CA LEU A 3 -10.24 -1.75 -9.84
C LEU A 3 -9.68 -0.34 -10.06
N GLU A 4 -8.39 -0.22 -10.40
CA GLU A 4 -7.73 1.04 -10.75
C GLU A 4 -7.83 2.12 -9.66
N ARG A 5 -7.68 1.69 -8.40
CA ARG A 5 -7.74 2.56 -7.20
C ARG A 5 -6.49 2.45 -6.31
N GLY A 6 -5.45 1.74 -6.76
CA GLY A 6 -4.24 1.55 -5.96
C GLY A 6 -4.39 0.61 -4.75
N LEU A 7 -5.39 -0.27 -4.77
CA LEU A 7 -5.66 -1.24 -3.68
C LEU A 7 -5.21 -2.66 -3.98
N GLY A 8 -4.36 -2.86 -4.99
CA GLY A 8 -3.79 -4.17 -5.29
C GLY A 8 -4.81 -5.21 -5.78
N SER A 9 -5.85 -4.79 -6.53
CA SER A 9 -6.88 -5.72 -7.02
C SER A 9 -6.32 -6.82 -7.92
N SER A 10 -5.35 -6.51 -8.80
CA SER A 10 -4.65 -7.50 -9.63
C SER A 10 -3.94 -8.52 -8.76
N ALA A 11 -3.11 -8.06 -7.83
CA ALA A 11 -2.38 -8.91 -6.89
C ALA A 11 -3.30 -9.82 -6.06
N ALA A 12 -4.46 -9.31 -5.64
CA ALA A 12 -5.44 -10.10 -4.89
C ALA A 12 -6.04 -11.23 -5.73
N VAL A 13 -6.35 -10.98 -7.01
CA VAL A 13 -6.87 -12.00 -7.93
C VAL A 13 -5.80 -13.05 -8.22
N ILE A 14 -4.56 -12.64 -8.48
CA ILE A 14 -3.45 -13.54 -8.74
C ILE A 14 -3.18 -14.43 -7.50
N ALA A 15 -3.04 -13.83 -6.33
CA ALA A 15 -2.81 -14.56 -5.08
C ALA A 15 -3.94 -15.55 -4.78
N GLY A 16 -5.21 -15.10 -4.92
CA GLY A 16 -6.38 -15.96 -4.71
C GLY A 16 -6.42 -17.13 -5.69
N GLY A 17 -6.16 -16.88 -6.98
CA GLY A 17 -6.09 -17.93 -8.01
C GLY A 17 -5.00 -18.97 -7.74
N LEU A 18 -3.78 -18.51 -7.39
CA LEU A 18 -2.67 -19.39 -7.07
C LEU A 18 -2.93 -20.22 -5.81
N VAL A 19 -3.46 -19.62 -4.74
CA VAL A 19 -3.80 -20.35 -3.51
C VAL A 19 -4.88 -21.39 -3.76
N ALA A 20 -5.92 -21.06 -4.54
CA ALA A 20 -6.97 -22.01 -4.91
C ALA A 20 -6.42 -23.18 -5.74
N ALA A 21 -5.59 -22.88 -6.76
CA ALA A 21 -4.94 -23.90 -7.57
C ALA A 21 -4.03 -24.81 -6.73
N ASN A 22 -3.24 -24.22 -5.83
CA ASN A 22 -2.37 -24.99 -4.93
C ASN A 22 -3.16 -25.93 -4.01
N ALA A 23 -4.31 -25.49 -3.51
CA ALA A 23 -5.19 -26.35 -2.72
C ALA A 23 -5.73 -27.52 -3.55
N MET A 24 -6.06 -27.31 -4.83
CA MET A 24 -6.46 -28.39 -5.74
C MET A 24 -5.32 -29.37 -6.06
N CYS A 25 -4.07 -28.92 -5.96
CA CYS A 25 -2.86 -29.72 -6.15
C CYS A 25 -2.32 -30.29 -4.83
N ALA A 26 -3.16 -30.49 -3.82
CA ALA A 26 -2.79 -31.01 -2.50
C ALA A 26 -1.67 -30.21 -1.80
N HIS A 27 -1.65 -28.90 -2.00
CA HIS A 27 -0.65 -27.98 -1.41
C HIS A 27 0.80 -28.32 -1.79
N ALA A 28 1.04 -28.59 -3.08
CA ALA A 28 2.35 -28.98 -3.60
C ALA A 28 3.41 -27.86 -3.53
N PHE A 29 2.98 -26.60 -3.40
CA PHE A 29 3.85 -25.42 -3.40
C PHE A 29 3.83 -24.70 -2.06
N THR A 30 4.99 -24.17 -1.66
CA THR A 30 5.13 -23.34 -0.47
C THR A 30 4.61 -21.91 -0.73
N ALA A 31 4.43 -21.12 0.33
CA ALA A 31 4.07 -19.71 0.20
C ALA A 31 5.11 -18.89 -0.59
N ASN A 32 6.41 -19.25 -0.47
CA ASN A 32 7.46 -18.61 -1.26
C ASN A 32 7.35 -18.95 -2.75
N ASP A 33 7.05 -20.21 -3.08
CA ASP A 33 6.85 -20.62 -4.48
C ASP A 33 5.66 -19.87 -5.09
N LEU A 34 4.55 -19.73 -4.33
CA LEU A 34 3.37 -18.97 -4.76
C LEU A 34 3.69 -17.48 -4.94
N LEU A 35 4.52 -16.92 -4.06
CA LEU A 35 4.96 -15.54 -4.19
C LEU A 35 5.82 -15.32 -5.45
N GLU A 36 6.75 -16.21 -5.74
CA GLU A 36 7.59 -16.13 -6.95
C GLU A 36 6.75 -16.23 -8.23
N MET A 37 5.79 -17.16 -8.26
CA MET A 37 4.81 -17.28 -9.34
C MET A 37 3.97 -16.00 -9.49
N ALA A 38 3.44 -15.48 -8.36
CA ALA A 38 2.63 -14.27 -8.36
C ALA A 38 3.41 -13.05 -8.85
N ALA A 39 4.66 -12.89 -8.40
CA ALA A 39 5.54 -11.79 -8.82
C ALA A 39 5.90 -11.89 -10.32
N THR A 40 6.03 -13.09 -10.86
CA THR A 40 6.28 -13.33 -12.28
C THR A 40 5.06 -12.91 -13.12
N ILE A 41 3.85 -13.24 -12.67
CA ILE A 41 2.60 -12.90 -13.37
C ILE A 41 2.32 -11.39 -13.30
N GLU A 42 2.48 -10.78 -12.13
CA GLU A 42 2.22 -9.35 -11.89
C GLU A 42 3.30 -8.44 -12.49
N GLY A 43 4.52 -8.95 -12.63
CA GLY A 43 5.69 -8.20 -13.10
C GLY A 43 6.46 -7.43 -12.00
N HIS A 44 5.92 -7.39 -10.77
CA HIS A 44 6.56 -6.77 -9.60
C HIS A 44 6.06 -7.41 -8.30
N PRO A 45 6.89 -7.48 -7.24
CA PRO A 45 6.58 -8.27 -6.05
C PRO A 45 5.82 -7.52 -4.95
N ASP A 46 5.68 -6.20 -5.02
CA ASP A 46 5.23 -5.34 -3.91
C ASP A 46 3.83 -5.69 -3.38
N ASN A 47 2.80 -5.60 -4.21
CA ASN A 47 1.42 -5.91 -3.80
C ASN A 47 1.18 -7.41 -3.59
N VAL A 48 1.80 -8.27 -4.42
CA VAL A 48 1.62 -9.73 -4.30
C VAL A 48 2.26 -10.29 -3.04
N ALA A 49 3.34 -9.69 -2.52
CA ALA A 49 3.96 -10.12 -1.28
C ALA A 49 3.00 -10.00 -0.10
N ALA A 50 2.35 -8.84 0.05
CA ALA A 50 1.35 -8.66 1.10
C ALA A 50 0.10 -9.52 0.87
N ALA A 51 -0.33 -9.71 -0.38
CA ALA A 51 -1.48 -10.55 -0.71
C ALA A 51 -1.25 -12.03 -0.38
N VAL A 52 -0.07 -12.57 -0.67
CA VAL A 52 0.26 -13.99 -0.43
C VAL A 52 0.66 -14.22 1.02
N MET A 53 1.53 -13.39 1.60
CA MET A 53 2.11 -13.60 2.93
C MET A 53 1.29 -12.99 4.06
N GLY A 54 0.51 -11.96 3.77
CA GLY A 54 -0.15 -11.12 4.79
C GLY A 54 0.80 -10.13 5.44
N GLY A 55 0.25 -9.27 6.29
CA GLY A 55 1.01 -8.29 7.05
C GLY A 55 1.68 -7.20 6.20
N MET A 56 2.60 -6.48 6.81
CA MET A 56 3.50 -5.58 6.13
C MET A 56 4.74 -6.34 5.68
N GLN A 57 5.03 -6.32 4.40
CA GLN A 57 6.18 -7.01 3.81
C GLN A 57 7.18 -6.00 3.23
N LEU A 58 8.42 -6.09 3.66
CA LEU A 58 9.53 -5.49 2.92
C LEU A 58 10.00 -6.52 1.89
N VAL A 59 9.79 -6.25 0.63
CA VAL A 59 10.17 -7.16 -0.44
C VAL A 59 11.13 -6.47 -1.41
N ILE A 60 12.19 -7.17 -1.78
CA ILE A 60 13.14 -6.74 -2.80
C ILE A 60 13.36 -7.86 -3.80
N MET A 61 13.59 -7.48 -5.05
CA MET A 61 14.02 -8.37 -6.10
C MET A 61 15.51 -8.13 -6.34
N ASN A 62 16.32 -9.16 -6.20
CA ASN A 62 17.73 -9.12 -6.50
C ASN A 62 18.00 -9.89 -7.80
N GLU A 63 18.74 -9.29 -8.71
CA GLU A 63 19.21 -9.97 -9.92
C GLU A 63 20.52 -10.68 -9.60
N THR A 64 20.54 -11.99 -9.83
CA THR A 64 21.71 -12.85 -9.64
C THR A 64 22.09 -13.49 -10.96
N GLU A 65 23.27 -14.13 -11.04
CA GLU A 65 23.70 -14.86 -12.24
C GLU A 65 22.73 -16.00 -12.60
N ASP A 66 22.04 -16.58 -11.59
CA ASP A 66 21.06 -17.66 -11.77
C ASP A 66 19.64 -17.14 -12.05
N GLY A 67 19.43 -15.82 -12.14
CA GLY A 67 18.13 -15.19 -12.38
C GLY A 67 17.70 -14.22 -11.28
N LYS A 68 16.39 -13.93 -11.22
CA LYS A 68 15.81 -13.02 -10.23
C LYS A 68 15.43 -13.80 -8.98
N ARG A 69 15.84 -13.30 -7.81
CA ARG A 69 15.51 -13.87 -6.51
C ARG A 69 14.77 -12.84 -5.65
N LEU A 70 13.68 -13.27 -5.02
CA LEU A 70 12.91 -12.45 -4.10
C LEU A 70 13.41 -12.65 -2.66
N TYR A 71 13.52 -11.54 -1.95
CA TYR A 71 13.78 -11.51 -0.52
C TYR A 71 12.61 -10.79 0.15
N THR A 72 11.97 -11.45 1.09
CA THR A 72 10.84 -10.92 1.86
C THR A 72 11.18 -10.91 3.34
N VAL A 73 10.90 -9.80 3.99
CA VAL A 73 11.06 -9.64 5.43
C VAL A 73 9.74 -9.11 6.00
N PRO A 74 9.07 -9.87 6.87
CA PRO A 74 7.88 -9.36 7.55
C PRO A 74 8.27 -8.25 8.52
N VAL A 75 7.52 -7.15 8.48
CA VAL A 75 7.69 -6.02 9.39
C VAL A 75 6.51 -6.02 10.35
N ASN A 76 6.80 -6.05 11.66
CA ASN A 76 5.77 -5.97 12.67
C ASN A 76 5.06 -4.61 12.58
N VAL A 77 3.74 -4.64 12.58
CA VAL A 77 2.90 -3.44 12.62
C VAL A 77 2.33 -3.29 14.02
N PRO A 78 2.33 -2.09 14.59
CA PRO A 78 1.70 -1.85 15.88
C PRO A 78 0.24 -2.36 15.90
N PRO A 79 -0.18 -3.18 16.89
CA PRO A 79 -1.49 -3.85 16.87
C PRO A 79 -2.67 -2.88 16.98
N GLU A 80 -2.42 -1.67 17.50
CA GLU A 80 -3.42 -0.63 17.66
C GLU A 80 -3.52 0.31 16.45
N LEU A 81 -2.71 0.05 15.42
CA LEU A 81 -2.70 0.87 14.22
C LEU A 81 -3.88 0.48 13.30
N HIS A 82 -4.67 1.47 12.96
CA HIS A 82 -5.76 1.34 12.00
C HIS A 82 -5.44 2.09 10.72
N ALA A 83 -6.04 1.67 9.64
CA ALA A 83 -6.01 2.36 8.37
C ALA A 83 -7.40 2.94 8.06
N VAL A 84 -7.45 4.24 7.83
CA VAL A 84 -8.60 4.91 7.22
C VAL A 84 -8.33 4.98 5.72
N VAL A 85 -9.22 4.39 4.94
CA VAL A 85 -9.07 4.25 3.49
C VAL A 85 -10.16 5.06 2.83
N PHE A 86 -9.81 6.12 2.13
CA PHE A 86 -10.72 6.89 1.28
C PHE A 86 -10.51 6.45 -0.18
N VAL A 87 -11.55 5.88 -0.76
CA VAL A 87 -11.57 5.41 -2.15
C VAL A 87 -12.39 6.39 -2.98
N PRO A 88 -11.75 7.32 -3.72
CA PRO A 88 -12.48 8.27 -4.56
C PRO A 88 -13.04 7.59 -5.81
N ASP A 89 -14.10 8.17 -6.38
CA ASP A 89 -14.68 7.71 -7.65
C ASP A 89 -13.84 8.15 -8.88
N VAL A 90 -12.60 8.51 -8.64
CA VAL A 90 -11.61 8.88 -9.66
C VAL A 90 -10.74 7.67 -9.99
N ARG A 91 -10.78 7.19 -11.23
CA ARG A 91 -9.91 6.11 -11.71
C ARG A 91 -8.60 6.68 -12.22
N ILE A 92 -7.50 6.04 -11.83
CA ILE A 92 -6.17 6.32 -12.38
C ILE A 92 -5.58 4.96 -12.77
N SER A 93 -5.32 4.79 -14.04
CA SER A 93 -4.66 3.56 -14.50
C SER A 93 -3.23 3.50 -13.96
N THR A 94 -2.70 2.30 -13.79
CA THR A 94 -1.30 2.14 -13.37
C THR A 94 -0.34 2.68 -14.43
N GLU A 95 -0.74 2.62 -15.71
CA GLU A 95 0.01 3.16 -16.83
C GLU A 95 0.11 4.69 -16.74
N ASP A 96 -1.02 5.39 -16.59
CA ASP A 96 -1.04 6.85 -16.42
C ASP A 96 -0.24 7.29 -15.18
N ALA A 97 -0.41 6.57 -14.07
CA ALA A 97 0.31 6.86 -12.83
C ALA A 97 1.82 6.63 -12.92
N ARG A 98 2.28 5.78 -13.84
CA ARG A 98 3.71 5.59 -14.15
C ARG A 98 4.22 6.60 -15.17
N ALA A 99 3.42 6.96 -16.14
CA ALA A 99 3.80 7.88 -17.21
C ALA A 99 4.15 9.30 -16.72
N VAL A 100 3.61 9.72 -15.56
CA VAL A 100 3.93 11.03 -14.96
C VAL A 100 5.20 11.04 -14.11
N LEU A 101 5.83 9.88 -13.89
CA LEU A 101 7.07 9.80 -13.10
C LEU A 101 8.27 10.24 -13.94
N PRO A 102 9.24 10.98 -13.37
CA PRO A 102 10.43 11.38 -14.08
C PRO A 102 11.38 10.18 -14.30
N GLU A 103 12.10 10.17 -15.40
CA GLU A 103 13.13 9.15 -15.69
C GLU A 103 14.33 9.23 -14.73
N THR A 104 14.60 10.39 -14.18
CA THR A 104 15.70 10.64 -13.25
C THR A 104 15.23 11.48 -12.06
N VAL A 105 15.86 11.30 -10.92
CA VAL A 105 15.59 12.07 -9.70
C VAL A 105 16.87 12.70 -9.16
N SER A 106 16.74 13.79 -8.40
CA SER A 106 17.89 14.40 -7.76
C SER A 106 18.45 13.50 -6.66
N MET A 107 19.77 13.54 -6.42
CA MET A 107 20.40 12.85 -5.29
C MET A 107 19.76 13.26 -3.95
N ALA A 108 19.38 14.53 -3.81
CA ALA A 108 18.73 15.05 -2.59
C ALA A 108 17.37 14.38 -2.36
N ASP A 109 16.58 14.18 -3.40
CA ASP A 109 15.27 13.53 -3.30
C ASP A 109 15.42 12.02 -3.07
N ALA A 110 16.40 11.38 -3.69
CA ALA A 110 16.72 9.98 -3.42
C ALA A 110 17.13 9.77 -1.95
N VAL A 111 18.05 10.57 -1.40
CA VAL A 111 18.45 10.52 0.01
C VAL A 111 17.25 10.80 0.95
N HIS A 112 16.43 11.78 0.59
CA HIS A 112 15.20 12.07 1.35
C HIS A 112 14.32 10.81 1.47
N ASN A 113 13.98 10.17 0.36
CA ASN A 113 13.09 9.00 0.36
C ASN A 113 13.72 7.76 1.02
N MET A 114 15.03 7.51 0.82
CA MET A 114 15.70 6.42 1.53
C MET A 114 15.60 6.57 3.05
N GLY A 115 15.78 7.80 3.57
CA GLY A 115 15.60 8.09 4.98
C GLY A 115 14.16 7.86 5.47
N ARG A 116 13.14 8.18 4.64
CA ARG A 116 11.72 7.95 4.98
C ARG A 116 11.37 6.47 5.00
N VAL A 117 11.85 5.70 4.03
CA VAL A 117 11.66 4.24 4.03
C VAL A 117 12.31 3.60 5.26
N GLY A 118 13.55 3.99 5.59
CA GLY A 118 14.22 3.52 6.81
C GLY A 118 13.42 3.86 8.08
N LEU A 119 12.92 5.09 8.17
CA LEU A 119 12.13 5.54 9.32
C LEU A 119 10.76 4.84 9.40
N LEU A 120 10.11 4.57 8.25
CA LEU A 120 8.87 3.82 8.18
C LEU A 120 9.05 2.40 8.75
N VAL A 121 10.03 1.68 8.23
CA VAL A 121 10.33 0.30 8.67
C VAL A 121 10.72 0.27 10.15
N ALA A 122 11.61 1.17 10.59
CA ALA A 122 12.01 1.26 11.98
C ALA A 122 10.84 1.62 12.90
N GLY A 123 10.07 2.65 12.55
CA GLY A 123 8.92 3.10 13.35
C GLY A 123 7.86 2.00 13.52
N MET A 124 7.56 1.27 12.46
CA MET A 124 6.66 0.12 12.53
C MET A 124 7.23 -1.00 13.40
N ALA A 125 8.45 -1.46 13.09
CA ALA A 125 9.07 -2.62 13.75
C ALA A 125 9.35 -2.39 15.25
N THR A 126 9.58 -1.15 15.66
CA THR A 126 9.90 -0.79 17.06
C THR A 126 8.71 -0.17 17.82
N ASN A 127 7.52 -0.18 17.23
CA ASN A 127 6.29 0.39 17.81
C ASN A 127 6.41 1.88 18.15
N HIS A 128 6.95 2.66 17.19
CA HIS A 128 7.06 4.11 17.26
C HIS A 128 6.22 4.77 16.14
N PRO A 129 4.86 4.67 16.19
CA PRO A 129 3.99 5.18 15.13
C PRO A 129 4.01 6.71 15.01
N GLU A 130 4.51 7.44 16.00
CA GLU A 130 4.70 8.90 15.95
C GLU A 130 5.65 9.35 14.84
N TYR A 131 6.50 8.47 14.32
CA TYR A 131 7.39 8.79 13.21
C TYR A 131 6.70 8.76 11.84
N LEU A 132 5.49 8.22 11.76
CA LEU A 132 4.79 8.01 10.49
C LEU A 132 4.48 9.30 9.74
N ALA A 133 4.24 10.41 10.45
CA ALA A 133 4.01 11.72 9.82
C ALA A 133 5.21 12.19 8.97
N ILE A 134 6.42 11.82 9.40
CA ILE A 134 7.65 12.10 8.65
C ILE A 134 7.91 10.99 7.64
N ALA A 135 7.73 9.74 8.06
CA ALA A 135 8.05 8.55 7.27
C ALA A 135 7.19 8.40 6.00
N THR A 136 5.97 8.95 5.99
CA THR A 136 5.07 8.93 4.81
C THR A 136 5.26 10.10 3.85
N GLN A 137 6.19 11.02 4.14
CA GLN A 137 6.55 12.08 3.20
C GLN A 137 7.33 11.49 2.01
N ASP A 138 6.96 11.94 0.82
CA ASP A 138 7.53 11.43 -0.41
C ASP A 138 7.89 12.57 -1.38
N ARG A 139 8.97 12.39 -2.13
CA ARG A 139 9.41 13.27 -3.20
C ARG A 139 9.58 12.57 -4.54
N LEU A 140 9.36 11.25 -4.60
CA LEU A 140 9.66 10.46 -5.79
C LEU A 140 8.43 10.10 -6.62
N HIS A 141 7.24 10.06 -6.02
CA HIS A 141 6.05 9.71 -6.78
C HIS A 141 4.80 10.53 -6.47
N GLN A 142 4.49 10.81 -5.20
CA GLN A 142 3.24 11.51 -4.84
C GLN A 142 3.16 12.92 -5.44
N PRO A 143 4.22 13.75 -5.44
CA PRO A 143 4.17 15.07 -6.07
C PRO A 143 3.89 15.02 -7.57
N TYR A 144 4.42 14.02 -8.27
CA TYR A 144 4.21 13.85 -9.71
C TYR A 144 2.83 13.31 -10.05
N ARG A 145 2.23 12.51 -9.15
CA ARG A 145 0.87 11.99 -9.30
C ARG A 145 -0.22 12.97 -8.88
N GLN A 146 0.14 14.00 -8.13
CA GLN A 146 -0.82 15.01 -7.67
C GLN A 146 -1.65 15.65 -8.78
N PRO A 147 -1.11 15.98 -9.98
CA PRO A 147 -1.92 16.50 -11.08
C PRO A 147 -3.03 15.56 -11.56
N LEU A 148 -2.85 14.24 -11.40
CA LEU A 148 -3.87 13.23 -11.75
C LEU A 148 -5.01 13.18 -10.71
N PHE A 149 -4.73 13.60 -9.47
CA PHE A 149 -5.69 13.67 -8.38
C PHE A 149 -5.48 14.93 -7.53
N PRO A 150 -5.91 16.11 -7.99
CA PRO A 150 -5.64 17.39 -7.33
C PRO A 150 -6.17 17.49 -5.89
N ALA A 151 -7.30 16.81 -5.59
CA ALA A 151 -7.89 16.77 -4.25
C ALA A 151 -7.01 16.05 -3.21
N MET A 152 -6.01 15.28 -3.63
CA MET A 152 -5.10 14.56 -2.75
C MET A 152 -4.52 15.45 -1.65
N LYS A 153 -4.06 16.66 -1.98
CA LYS A 153 -3.45 17.60 -1.00
C LYS A 153 -4.40 18.02 0.12
N VAL A 154 -5.64 18.34 -0.23
CA VAL A 154 -6.61 18.80 0.79
C VAL A 154 -7.05 17.64 1.66
N ILE A 155 -7.18 16.43 1.10
CA ILE A 155 -7.50 15.23 1.85
C ILE A 155 -6.33 14.85 2.79
N PHE A 156 -5.08 14.91 2.32
CA PHE A 156 -3.89 14.67 3.15
C PHE A 156 -3.84 15.64 4.33
N LYS A 157 -4.04 16.93 4.05
CA LYS A 157 -4.03 17.96 5.10
C LYS A 157 -5.13 17.71 6.12
N ALA A 158 -6.36 17.43 5.70
CA ALA A 158 -7.49 17.16 6.58
C ALA A 158 -7.22 15.92 7.46
N ALA A 159 -6.66 14.85 6.90
CA ALA A 159 -6.31 13.65 7.67
C ALA A 159 -5.28 13.95 8.76
N LEU A 160 -4.20 14.69 8.44
CA LEU A 160 -3.17 15.06 9.40
C LEU A 160 -3.70 16.01 10.48
N ASP A 161 -4.47 17.02 10.10
CA ASP A 161 -5.09 17.97 11.05
C ASP A 161 -6.07 17.25 12.00
N ALA A 162 -6.75 16.19 11.53
CA ALA A 162 -7.62 15.33 12.32
C ALA A 162 -6.86 14.39 13.27
N GLY A 163 -5.54 14.30 13.15
CA GLY A 163 -4.67 13.51 14.01
C GLY A 163 -4.27 12.16 13.43
N ALA A 164 -4.28 12.01 12.10
CA ALA A 164 -3.63 10.88 11.45
C ALA A 164 -2.12 10.90 11.75
N LEU A 165 -1.57 9.73 12.02
CA LEU A 165 -0.14 9.53 12.30
C LEU A 165 0.71 9.57 11.02
N GLY A 166 0.09 9.29 9.87
CA GLY A 166 0.72 9.36 8.56
C GLY A 166 -0.36 9.26 7.50
N VAL A 167 -0.11 9.84 6.33
CA VAL A 167 -1.04 9.81 5.19
C VAL A 167 -0.27 9.70 3.90
N PHE A 168 -0.77 8.91 2.97
CA PHE A 168 -0.12 8.69 1.68
C PHE A 168 -1.11 8.18 0.63
N LEU A 169 -0.68 8.26 -0.62
CA LEU A 169 -1.36 7.68 -1.75
C LEU A 169 -1.15 6.17 -1.76
N SER A 170 -2.22 5.38 -1.77
CA SER A 170 -2.12 3.93 -1.83
C SER A 170 -1.68 3.47 -3.21
N GLY A 171 -0.50 2.84 -3.29
CA GLY A 171 0.07 2.37 -4.55
C GLY A 171 0.14 3.45 -5.62
N SER A 172 -0.45 3.19 -6.79
CA SER A 172 -0.55 4.16 -7.90
C SER A 172 -1.63 5.23 -7.69
N GLY A 173 -2.49 5.06 -6.67
CA GLY A 173 -3.68 5.89 -6.43
C GLY A 173 -4.89 5.33 -7.20
N SER A 174 -6.01 6.00 -7.09
CA SER A 174 -6.36 7.29 -6.45
C SER A 174 -6.66 7.21 -4.95
N THR A 175 -6.72 6.03 -4.36
CA THR A 175 -7.03 5.85 -2.94
C THR A 175 -6.03 6.57 -2.05
N VAL A 176 -6.54 7.27 -1.05
CA VAL A 176 -5.76 7.87 0.05
C VAL A 176 -5.89 7.00 1.28
N LEU A 177 -4.76 6.68 1.90
CA LEU A 177 -4.67 5.90 3.11
C LEU A 177 -4.07 6.75 4.24
N ALA A 178 -4.78 6.82 5.36
CA ALA A 178 -4.31 7.46 6.58
C ALA A 178 -4.16 6.43 7.69
N LEU A 179 -3.01 6.45 8.36
CA LEU A 179 -2.73 5.60 9.52
C LEU A 179 -3.10 6.35 10.80
N THR A 180 -3.79 5.70 11.71
CA THR A 180 -4.29 6.34 12.93
C THR A 180 -4.34 5.36 14.11
N LYS A 181 -4.39 5.90 15.32
CA LYS A 181 -4.59 5.17 16.57
C LYS A 181 -5.56 5.97 17.44
N GLY A 182 -6.78 5.44 17.60
CA GLY A 182 -7.80 6.04 18.47
C GLY A 182 -8.49 7.29 17.92
N ARG A 183 -8.29 7.63 16.62
CA ARG A 183 -8.95 8.77 15.96
C ARG A 183 -9.60 8.39 14.62
N GLU A 184 -9.89 7.12 14.44
CA GLU A 184 -10.34 6.53 13.16
C GLU A 184 -11.54 7.28 12.59
N MET A 185 -12.58 7.49 13.41
CA MET A 185 -13.83 8.11 12.95
C MET A 185 -13.66 9.61 12.65
N THR A 186 -12.84 10.32 13.42
CA THR A 186 -12.55 11.73 13.17
C THR A 186 -11.76 11.88 11.87
N VAL A 187 -10.72 11.09 11.67
CA VAL A 187 -9.91 11.10 10.43
C VAL A 187 -10.78 10.71 9.23
N ALA A 188 -11.62 9.68 9.38
CA ALA A 188 -12.52 9.24 8.31
C ALA A 188 -13.50 10.35 7.89
N TYR A 189 -14.11 11.01 8.86
CA TYR A 189 -15.04 12.10 8.60
C TYR A 189 -14.35 13.29 7.90
N GLU A 190 -13.21 13.73 8.42
CA GLU A 190 -12.49 14.90 7.86
C GLU A 190 -11.93 14.61 6.45
N MET A 191 -11.48 13.40 6.18
CA MET A 191 -11.07 13.00 4.83
C MET A 191 -12.24 13.03 3.85
N ALA A 192 -13.40 12.49 4.24
CA ALA A 192 -14.59 12.49 3.41
C ALA A 192 -15.12 13.91 3.17
N GLU A 193 -15.14 14.74 4.20
CA GLU A 193 -15.59 16.13 4.11
C GLU A 193 -14.66 16.98 3.21
N ALA A 194 -13.34 16.82 3.36
CA ALA A 194 -12.36 17.50 2.51
C ALA A 194 -12.51 17.09 1.03
N ALA A 195 -12.77 15.81 0.78
CA ALA A 195 -13.03 15.32 -0.57
C ALA A 195 -14.32 15.93 -1.16
N ARG A 196 -15.41 15.95 -0.37
CA ARG A 196 -16.69 16.53 -0.76
C ARG A 196 -16.55 18.02 -1.09
N GLN A 197 -15.80 18.79 -0.27
CA GLN A 197 -15.52 20.21 -0.52
C GLN A 197 -14.68 20.43 -1.79
N ALA A 198 -13.84 19.46 -2.15
CA ALA A 198 -13.09 19.44 -3.40
C ALA A 198 -13.91 18.86 -4.59
N SER A 199 -15.22 18.62 -4.42
CA SER A 199 -16.10 18.05 -5.43
C SER A 199 -15.67 16.64 -5.88
N VAL A 200 -15.11 15.85 -4.96
CA VAL A 200 -14.74 14.45 -5.18
C VAL A 200 -15.62 13.57 -4.34
N GLU A 201 -16.37 12.70 -4.99
CA GLU A 201 -17.13 11.65 -4.33
C GLU A 201 -16.27 10.42 -4.10
N GLY A 202 -16.66 9.59 -3.14
CA GLY A 202 -15.94 8.38 -2.80
C GLY A 202 -16.46 7.75 -1.52
N ASN A 203 -15.87 6.62 -1.16
CA ASN A 203 -16.23 5.86 0.02
C ASN A 203 -15.07 5.87 1.01
N VAL A 204 -15.38 6.05 2.30
CA VAL A 204 -14.42 5.92 3.38
C VAL A 204 -14.70 4.65 4.18
N SER A 205 -13.67 3.95 4.55
CA SER A 205 -13.73 2.78 5.42
C SER A 205 -12.59 2.76 6.42
N VAL A 206 -12.80 2.11 7.55
CA VAL A 206 -11.77 1.88 8.57
C VAL A 206 -11.46 0.39 8.58
N THR A 207 -10.18 0.04 8.56
CA THR A 207 -9.72 -1.35 8.60
C THR A 207 -8.47 -1.49 9.46
N GLN A 208 -8.08 -2.73 9.70
CA GLN A 208 -6.84 -3.06 10.39
C GLN A 208 -5.93 -3.89 9.49
N PRO A 209 -4.61 -3.75 9.62
CA PRO A 209 -3.67 -4.68 9.01
C PRO A 209 -3.94 -6.11 9.48
N THR A 210 -3.95 -7.07 8.54
CA THR A 210 -4.07 -8.51 8.86
C THR A 210 -2.74 -9.19 8.60
N VAL A 211 -2.35 -10.06 9.52
CA VAL A 211 -1.14 -10.90 9.37
C VAL A 211 -1.40 -12.15 8.52
N ARG A 212 -2.65 -12.40 8.12
CA ARG A 212 -3.02 -13.54 7.29
C ARG A 212 -3.04 -13.14 5.83
N GLY A 213 -2.23 -13.80 5.02
CA GLY A 213 -2.29 -13.72 3.56
C GLY A 213 -3.47 -14.51 2.98
N ALA A 214 -3.48 -14.63 1.66
CA ALA A 214 -4.47 -15.43 0.95
C ALA A 214 -4.49 -16.88 1.47
N HIS A 215 -5.67 -17.40 1.79
CA HIS A 215 -5.84 -18.75 2.32
C HIS A 215 -7.20 -19.31 1.94
N VAL A 216 -7.32 -20.62 1.97
CA VAL A 216 -8.60 -21.31 1.78
C VAL A 216 -9.40 -21.19 3.07
N VAL A 217 -10.64 -20.73 2.97
CA VAL A 217 -11.61 -20.78 4.08
C VAL A 217 -12.32 -22.13 4.04
N GLY A 218 -12.34 -22.84 5.18
CA GLY A 218 -13.13 -24.05 5.32
C GLY A 218 -14.62 -23.75 5.18
N GLN A 219 -15.37 -24.72 4.68
CA GLN A 219 -16.82 -24.74 4.88
C GLN A 219 -17.03 -25.29 6.30
N ASP A 220 -17.42 -24.43 7.25
CA ASP A 220 -17.89 -24.85 8.57
C ASP A 220 -19.29 -25.48 8.44
#